data_7d12d1feeac106901f0eb96eab95bdd6
#
_entry.id   7d12d1feeac106901f0eb96eab95bdd6
#
_cell.length_a   1.000
_cell.length_b   1.000
_cell.length_c   1.000
_cell.angle_alpha   90.00
_cell.angle_beta   90.00
_cell.angle_gamma   90.00
#
_symmetry.space_group_name_H-M   'P 1'
#
loop_
_entity.id
_entity.type
_entity.pdbx_description
1 polymer ?
#
loop_
_entity_poly.entity_id
_entity_poly.type
_entity_poly.pdbx_seq_one_letter_code
_entity_poly.pdbx_strand_id
1 'polypeptide(L)'
;MKCRNIQKLLAVLPILCVLLCCMPVRALALTTVLSTNVPDEISLRVEITGKGTVTVGEKRLSSTGTVAVKRHQPFTVTLSPRQGYRVTAVSLNGKSVLSSLKNGKLTVEELNLDGVLSVTFTKTASSHHGSNPKTGDQSVVVPAMASALLSMTALILVLSRKTLLSEVFDQE
;
A
#
# COMPACT_ATOMS: atom_id res chain seq x y z
N MET A 1 51.67 -41.59 -58.33
CA MET A 1 50.20 -41.65 -58.39
C MET A 1 49.46 -40.90 -57.23
N LYS A 2 50.14 -40.11 -56.47
CA LYS A 2 49.50 -39.47 -55.24
C LYS A 2 48.97 -38.05 -55.45
N CYS A 3 49.42 -37.31 -56.49
CA CYS A 3 49.05 -35.90 -56.65
C CYS A 3 47.66 -35.68 -57.28
N ARG A 4 47.16 -36.65 -58.07
CA ARG A 4 45.88 -36.51 -58.78
C ARG A 4 44.65 -36.61 -57.90
N ASN A 5 44.76 -37.26 -56.73
CA ASN A 5 43.69 -37.38 -55.79
C ASN A 5 43.59 -36.15 -54.87
N ILE A 6 44.71 -35.48 -54.64
CA ILE A 6 44.75 -34.23 -53.83
C ILE A 6 44.06 -33.08 -54.60
N GLN A 7 44.27 -32.99 -55.92
CA GLN A 7 43.64 -32.03 -56.81
C GLN A 7 42.09 -32.19 -56.84
N LYS A 8 41.62 -33.43 -56.85
CA LYS A 8 40.19 -33.75 -56.84
C LYS A 8 39.59 -33.38 -55.41
N LEU A 9 40.34 -33.65 -54.37
CA LEU A 9 39.93 -33.31 -53.02
C LEU A 9 39.84 -31.77 -52.79
N LEU A 10 40.81 -31.01 -53.34
CA LEU A 10 40.83 -29.55 -53.28
C LEU A 10 39.69 -28.90 -54.09
N ALA A 11 39.21 -29.54 -55.15
CA ALA A 11 38.10 -29.07 -55.97
C ALA A 11 36.72 -29.35 -55.32
N VAL A 12 36.59 -30.43 -54.54
CA VAL A 12 35.33 -30.80 -53.89
C VAL A 12 35.06 -30.00 -52.63
N LEU A 13 36.14 -29.60 -51.93
CA LEU A 13 36.01 -28.85 -50.66
C LEU A 13 35.26 -27.53 -50.82
N PRO A 14 35.52 -26.64 -51.78
CA PRO A 14 34.77 -25.41 -51.97
C PRO A 14 33.29 -25.64 -52.36
N ILE A 15 33.03 -26.70 -53.18
CA ILE A 15 31.65 -27.00 -53.52
C ILE A 15 30.84 -27.49 -52.34
N LEU A 16 31.45 -28.28 -51.47
CA LEU A 16 30.79 -28.69 -50.20
C LEU A 16 30.54 -27.52 -49.28
N CYS A 17 31.48 -26.55 -49.22
CA CYS A 17 31.31 -25.33 -48.38
C CYS A 17 30.18 -24.44 -48.89
N VAL A 18 30.03 -24.28 -50.20
CA VAL A 18 28.93 -23.52 -50.81
C VAL A 18 27.58 -24.21 -50.59
N LEU A 19 27.54 -25.53 -50.66
CA LEU A 19 26.32 -26.30 -50.36
C LEU A 19 25.89 -26.20 -48.91
N LEU A 20 26.83 -26.18 -47.97
CA LEU A 20 26.52 -25.97 -46.52
C LEU A 20 26.05 -24.53 -46.24
N CYS A 21 26.59 -23.52 -46.94
CA CYS A 21 26.18 -22.12 -46.79
C CYS A 21 24.79 -21.81 -47.37
N CYS A 22 24.31 -22.62 -48.31
CA CYS A 22 23.01 -22.47 -48.97
C CYS A 22 21.87 -23.16 -48.22
N MET A 23 22.12 -23.79 -47.06
CA MET A 23 21.04 -24.32 -46.23
C MET A 23 20.24 -23.15 -45.67
N PRO A 24 18.95 -23.01 -46.03
CA PRO A 24 18.11 -21.99 -45.42
C PRO A 24 18.02 -22.28 -43.91
N VAL A 25 18.66 -21.45 -43.09
CA VAL A 25 18.45 -21.46 -41.63
C VAL A 25 17.00 -21.09 -41.44
N ARG A 26 16.13 -22.08 -41.26
CA ARG A 26 14.77 -21.84 -40.80
C ARG A 26 14.89 -21.31 -39.38
N ALA A 27 14.90 -19.97 -39.25
CA ALA A 27 14.73 -19.33 -37.99
C ALA A 27 13.34 -19.76 -37.46
N LEU A 28 13.33 -20.71 -36.56
CA LEU A 28 12.15 -21.00 -35.75
C LEU A 28 11.89 -19.75 -34.90
N ALA A 29 11.12 -18.82 -35.45
CA ALA A 29 10.57 -17.73 -34.67
C ALA A 29 9.65 -18.36 -33.60
N LEU A 30 10.19 -18.60 -32.43
CA LEU A 30 9.43 -19.00 -31.28
C LEU A 30 8.58 -17.78 -30.89
N THR A 31 7.37 -17.71 -31.41
CA THR A 31 6.41 -16.70 -31.05
C THR A 31 5.96 -17.03 -29.61
N THR A 32 6.66 -16.50 -28.62
CA THR A 32 6.23 -16.58 -27.26
C THR A 32 5.03 -15.62 -27.11
N VAL A 33 3.83 -16.14 -27.23
CA VAL A 33 2.62 -15.41 -26.89
C VAL A 33 2.62 -15.31 -25.37
N LEU A 34 3.08 -14.17 -24.85
CA LEU A 34 2.96 -13.83 -23.45
C LEU A 34 1.48 -13.47 -23.20
N SER A 35 0.67 -14.48 -22.91
CA SER A 35 -0.71 -14.26 -22.48
C SER A 35 -0.69 -13.72 -21.04
N THR A 36 -0.69 -12.40 -20.90
CA THR A 36 -0.87 -11.75 -19.59
C THR A 36 -2.36 -11.75 -19.28
N ASN A 37 -2.82 -12.79 -18.57
CA ASN A 37 -4.17 -12.78 -18.03
C ASN A 37 -4.18 -11.84 -16.80
N VAL A 38 -4.71 -10.64 -16.98
CA VAL A 38 -4.94 -9.72 -15.88
C VAL A 38 -6.19 -10.21 -15.14
N PRO A 39 -6.09 -10.57 -13.84
CA PRO A 39 -7.27 -11.01 -13.09
C PRO A 39 -8.33 -9.90 -13.07
N ASP A 40 -9.58 -10.25 -13.33
CA ASP A 40 -10.74 -9.33 -13.23
C ASP A 40 -11.05 -8.97 -11.78
N GLU A 41 -10.46 -9.69 -10.83
CA GLU A 41 -10.62 -9.49 -9.40
C GLU A 41 -9.33 -9.03 -8.75
N ILE A 42 -9.46 -8.19 -7.75
CA ILE A 42 -8.38 -7.68 -6.90
C ILE A 42 -8.67 -7.99 -5.44
N SER A 43 -7.64 -8.01 -4.62
CA SER A 43 -7.74 -8.29 -3.20
C SER A 43 -7.94 -7.00 -2.39
N LEU A 44 -9.06 -6.90 -1.69
CA LEU A 44 -9.29 -5.85 -0.70
C LEU A 44 -9.03 -6.43 0.70
N ARG A 45 -7.94 -6.02 1.34
CA ARG A 45 -7.68 -6.32 2.74
C ARG A 45 -8.49 -5.38 3.62
N VAL A 46 -9.33 -5.93 4.48
CA VAL A 46 -10.14 -5.18 5.43
C VAL A 46 -9.56 -5.34 6.83
N GLU A 47 -9.13 -4.25 7.42
CA GLU A 47 -8.59 -4.20 8.79
C GLU A 47 -9.64 -3.59 9.71
N ILE A 48 -10.02 -4.33 10.75
CA ILE A 48 -11.07 -3.93 11.68
C ILE A 48 -10.47 -3.75 13.06
N THR A 49 -10.58 -2.54 13.61
CA THR A 49 -10.20 -2.22 14.97
C THR A 49 -11.46 -1.90 15.79
N GLY A 50 -11.59 -2.51 16.97
CA GLY A 50 -12.76 -2.34 17.84
C GLY A 50 -13.85 -3.37 17.57
N LYS A 51 -15.11 -3.04 17.97
CA LYS A 51 -16.25 -3.98 17.87
C LYS A 51 -17.29 -3.49 16.85
N GLY A 52 -17.38 -4.18 15.76
CA GLY A 52 -18.30 -3.89 14.67
C GLY A 52 -18.17 -4.94 13.57
N THR A 53 -18.92 -4.75 12.51
CA THR A 53 -18.89 -5.62 11.32
C THR A 53 -18.77 -4.77 10.08
N VAL A 54 -17.99 -5.23 9.14
CA VAL A 54 -17.80 -4.63 7.82
C VAL A 54 -18.34 -5.61 6.79
N THR A 55 -19.26 -5.17 5.95
CA THR A 55 -19.78 -5.98 4.84
C THR A 55 -19.33 -5.34 3.54
N VAL A 56 -18.64 -6.11 2.71
CA VAL A 56 -18.16 -5.68 1.37
C VAL A 56 -18.94 -6.51 0.34
N GLY A 57 -19.81 -5.85 -0.41
CA GLY A 57 -20.75 -6.58 -1.25
C GLY A 57 -21.61 -7.53 -0.41
N GLU A 58 -21.46 -8.84 -0.64
CA GLU A 58 -22.16 -9.89 0.10
C GLU A 58 -21.35 -10.47 1.26
N LYS A 59 -20.03 -10.23 1.29
CA LYS A 59 -19.12 -10.82 2.28
C LYS A 59 -19.07 -10.00 3.55
N ARG A 60 -19.46 -10.63 4.66
CA ARG A 60 -19.46 -10.02 5.99
C ARG A 60 -18.21 -10.43 6.78
N LEU A 61 -17.55 -9.45 7.38
CA LEU A 61 -16.34 -9.61 8.19
C LEU A 61 -16.55 -9.01 9.58
N SER A 62 -16.20 -9.74 10.61
CA SER A 62 -16.16 -9.27 12.01
C SER A 62 -14.74 -9.13 12.56
N SER A 63 -13.76 -9.55 11.80
CA SER A 63 -12.33 -9.45 12.07
C SER A 63 -11.59 -9.11 10.79
N THR A 64 -10.31 -8.76 10.89
CA THR A 64 -9.44 -8.53 9.74
C THR A 64 -9.47 -9.71 8.77
N GLY A 65 -9.63 -9.42 7.50
CA GLY A 65 -9.71 -10.44 6.45
C GLY A 65 -9.55 -9.85 5.06
N THR A 66 -9.60 -10.70 4.04
CA THR A 66 -9.47 -10.30 2.64
C THR A 66 -10.74 -10.67 1.87
N VAL A 67 -11.13 -9.78 0.99
CA VAL A 67 -12.29 -9.94 0.09
C VAL A 67 -11.83 -9.70 -1.33
N ALA A 68 -12.23 -10.57 -2.25
CA ALA A 68 -12.08 -10.32 -3.68
C ALA A 68 -13.17 -9.35 -4.13
N VAL A 69 -12.78 -8.31 -4.84
CA VAL A 69 -13.68 -7.33 -5.45
C VAL A 69 -13.34 -7.20 -6.92
N LYS A 70 -14.34 -6.91 -7.75
CA LYS A 70 -14.12 -6.76 -9.18
C LYS A 70 -13.38 -5.47 -9.47
N ARG A 71 -12.38 -5.57 -10.34
CA ARG A 71 -11.61 -4.42 -10.82
C ARG A 71 -12.51 -3.50 -11.66
N HIS A 72 -12.28 -2.19 -11.57
CA HIS A 72 -13.02 -1.17 -12.33
C HIS A 72 -14.55 -1.20 -12.15
N GLN A 73 -15.04 -1.80 -11.07
CA GLN A 73 -16.46 -1.81 -10.74
C GLN A 73 -16.72 -1.17 -9.38
N PRO A 74 -17.78 -0.37 -9.26
CA PRO A 74 -18.16 0.19 -7.99
C PRO A 74 -18.65 -0.90 -7.04
N PHE A 75 -18.31 -0.78 -5.78
CA PHE A 75 -18.83 -1.65 -4.73
C PHE A 75 -19.17 -0.87 -3.47
N THR A 76 -20.09 -1.42 -2.69
CA THR A 76 -20.55 -0.79 -1.46
C THR A 76 -19.98 -1.52 -0.25
N VAL A 77 -19.43 -0.74 0.67
CA VAL A 77 -19.01 -1.20 1.99
C VAL A 77 -20.02 -0.72 3.02
N THR A 78 -20.61 -1.64 3.77
CA THR A 78 -21.54 -1.32 4.87
C THR A 78 -20.85 -1.53 6.21
N LEU A 79 -20.84 -0.50 7.04
CA LEU A 79 -20.25 -0.50 8.36
C LEU A 79 -21.35 -0.61 9.41
N SER A 80 -21.29 -1.63 10.23
CA SER A 80 -22.25 -1.90 11.30
C SER A 80 -21.53 -1.94 12.65
N PRO A 81 -21.44 -0.81 13.37
CA PRO A 81 -20.87 -0.80 14.72
C PRO A 81 -21.74 -1.63 15.65
N ARG A 82 -21.11 -2.32 16.61
CA ARG A 82 -21.84 -2.99 17.70
C ARG A 82 -22.47 -1.97 18.63
N GLN A 83 -23.54 -2.36 19.33
CA GLN A 83 -24.17 -1.51 20.33
C GLN A 83 -23.14 -0.92 21.30
N GLY A 84 -23.18 0.40 21.53
CA GLY A 84 -22.20 1.14 22.31
C GLY A 84 -20.90 1.44 21.60
N TYR A 85 -20.82 1.22 20.28
CA TYR A 85 -19.68 1.60 19.44
C TYR A 85 -20.13 2.53 18.30
N ARG A 86 -19.20 3.34 17.82
CA ARG A 86 -19.39 4.19 16.64
C ARG A 86 -18.19 4.09 15.71
N VAL A 87 -18.38 4.38 14.46
CA VAL A 87 -17.29 4.53 13.49
C VAL A 87 -16.57 5.85 13.77
N THR A 88 -15.27 5.82 13.97
CA THR A 88 -14.44 7.01 14.23
C THR A 88 -13.43 7.27 13.13
N ALA A 89 -12.97 6.24 12.45
CA ALA A 89 -12.07 6.39 11.32
C ALA A 89 -12.38 5.34 10.25
N VAL A 90 -12.29 5.77 9.00
CA VAL A 90 -12.33 4.91 7.81
C VAL A 90 -11.30 5.44 6.85
N SER A 91 -10.39 4.59 6.43
CA SER A 91 -9.41 4.94 5.40
C SER A 91 -9.30 3.85 4.35
N LEU A 92 -9.13 4.26 3.10
CA LEU A 92 -8.88 3.41 1.95
C LEU A 92 -7.49 3.75 1.42
N ASN A 93 -6.59 2.77 1.40
CA ASN A 93 -5.20 2.96 0.99
C ASN A 93 -4.51 4.13 1.72
N GLY A 94 -4.77 4.27 3.03
CA GLY A 94 -4.23 5.34 3.87
C GLY A 94 -4.94 6.69 3.74
N LYS A 95 -5.81 6.88 2.75
CA LYS A 95 -6.58 8.12 2.59
C LYS A 95 -7.89 8.04 3.39
N SER A 96 -8.18 9.04 4.23
CA SER A 96 -9.44 9.09 4.98
C SER A 96 -10.62 9.27 4.04
N VAL A 97 -11.62 8.39 4.19
CA VAL A 97 -12.89 8.40 3.44
C VAL A 97 -14.10 8.52 4.38
N LEU A 98 -13.87 8.94 5.62
CA LEU A 98 -14.93 9.07 6.62
C LEU A 98 -16.02 10.07 6.20
N SER A 99 -15.66 11.15 5.51
CA SER A 99 -16.61 12.16 5.01
C SER A 99 -17.54 11.63 3.92
N SER A 100 -17.11 10.60 3.21
CA SER A 100 -17.92 9.94 2.16
C SER A 100 -18.88 8.88 2.73
N LEU A 101 -18.81 8.63 4.04
CA LEU A 101 -19.68 7.68 4.70
C LEU A 101 -21.09 8.28 4.88
N LYS A 102 -22.10 7.69 4.23
CA LYS A 102 -23.51 8.08 4.35
C LYS A 102 -24.29 6.93 4.97
N ASN A 103 -24.95 7.16 6.09
CA ASN A 103 -25.78 6.16 6.77
C ASN A 103 -25.07 4.82 7.00
N GLY A 104 -23.78 4.84 7.37
CA GLY A 104 -23.00 3.63 7.56
C GLY A 104 -22.59 2.91 6.26
N LYS A 105 -22.85 3.51 5.09
CA LYS A 105 -22.47 2.97 3.78
C LYS A 105 -21.42 3.85 3.12
N LEU A 106 -20.39 3.22 2.61
CA LEU A 106 -19.34 3.83 1.80
C LEU A 106 -19.41 3.21 0.40
N THR A 107 -19.62 4.03 -0.63
CA THR A 107 -19.49 3.60 -2.01
C THR A 107 -18.07 3.90 -2.49
N VAL A 108 -17.38 2.87 -2.96
CA VAL A 108 -16.08 2.97 -3.62
C VAL A 108 -16.34 2.87 -5.11
N GLU A 109 -16.00 3.91 -5.86
CA GLU A 109 -16.31 3.99 -7.28
C GLU A 109 -15.53 2.98 -8.10
N GLU A 110 -14.22 2.89 -7.88
CA GLU A 110 -13.38 1.88 -8.51
C GLU A 110 -12.09 1.63 -7.74
N LEU A 111 -11.58 0.41 -7.87
CA LEU A 111 -10.26 0.02 -7.42
C LEU A 111 -9.53 -0.68 -8.57
N ASN A 112 -8.30 -0.24 -8.85
CA ASN A 112 -7.52 -0.76 -9.97
C ASN A 112 -6.41 -1.73 -9.53
N LEU A 113 -6.05 -1.67 -8.26
CA LEU A 113 -5.01 -2.47 -7.63
C LEU A 113 -5.52 -2.98 -6.28
N ASP A 114 -4.81 -3.95 -5.71
CA ASP A 114 -5.05 -4.42 -4.36
C ASP A 114 -5.11 -3.25 -3.37
N GLY A 115 -6.04 -3.31 -2.46
CA GLY A 115 -6.32 -2.21 -1.55
C GLY A 115 -6.38 -2.62 -0.08
N VAL A 116 -6.22 -1.64 0.80
CA VAL A 116 -6.38 -1.80 2.23
C VAL A 116 -7.46 -0.85 2.72
N LEU A 117 -8.52 -1.41 3.29
CA LEU A 117 -9.59 -0.66 3.95
C LEU A 117 -9.43 -0.82 5.46
N SER A 118 -9.07 0.25 6.17
CA SER A 118 -8.97 0.24 7.62
C SER A 118 -10.18 0.94 8.22
N VAL A 119 -10.84 0.27 9.17
CA VAL A 119 -12.05 0.75 9.85
C VAL A 119 -11.85 0.68 11.35
N THR A 120 -12.09 1.80 12.03
CA THR A 120 -11.99 1.89 13.49
C THR A 120 -13.35 2.14 14.12
N PHE A 121 -13.75 1.20 14.97
CA PHE A 121 -14.93 1.32 15.84
C PHE A 121 -14.49 1.65 17.25
N THR A 122 -14.90 2.80 17.79
CA THR A 122 -14.57 3.22 19.15
C THR A 122 -15.81 3.12 20.03
N LYS A 123 -15.63 2.68 21.28
CA LYS A 123 -16.71 2.65 22.26
C LYS A 123 -17.24 4.06 22.47
N THR A 124 -18.53 4.23 22.35
CA THR A 124 -19.19 5.49 22.70
C THR A 124 -19.08 5.64 24.19
N ALA A 125 -18.46 6.75 24.66
CA ALA A 125 -18.51 7.08 26.08
C ALA A 125 -20.00 7.22 26.46
N SER A 126 -20.46 6.34 27.32
CA SER A 126 -21.80 6.49 27.89
C SER A 126 -21.74 7.75 28.77
N SER A 127 -22.32 8.85 28.30
CA SER A 127 -22.61 9.96 29.17
C SER A 127 -23.69 9.47 30.14
N HIS A 128 -23.25 8.85 31.24
CA HIS A 128 -24.08 8.77 32.41
C HIS A 128 -24.33 10.22 32.83
N HIS A 129 -25.51 10.70 32.53
CA HIS A 129 -26.09 11.81 33.25
C HIS A 129 -26.42 11.29 34.65
N GLY A 130 -25.37 10.98 35.40
CA GLY A 130 -25.44 10.79 36.85
C GLY A 130 -25.40 12.16 37.45
N SER A 131 -26.50 12.54 38.10
CA SER A 131 -26.62 13.71 39.01
C SER A 131 -25.35 13.90 39.82
N ASN A 132 -24.76 15.06 39.62
CA ASN A 132 -23.56 15.58 40.24
C ASN A 132 -23.68 15.63 41.77
N PRO A 133 -22.84 14.95 42.56
CA PRO A 133 -22.54 15.43 43.88
C PRO A 133 -21.52 16.55 43.73
N LYS A 134 -21.92 17.76 44.13
CA LYS A 134 -21.04 18.90 44.32
C LYS A 134 -20.01 18.55 45.40
N THR A 135 -18.83 18.14 45.01
CA THR A 135 -17.63 18.23 45.82
C THR A 135 -16.60 18.99 45.00
N GLY A 136 -16.33 20.23 45.49
CA GLY A 136 -15.32 21.07 44.88
C GLY A 136 -13.94 20.45 45.06
N ASP A 137 -13.35 20.09 43.98
CA ASP A 137 -11.91 20.01 43.83
C ASP A 137 -11.57 20.38 42.39
N GLN A 138 -11.18 21.63 42.20
CA GLN A 138 -10.64 22.13 40.97
C GLN A 138 -9.17 21.72 40.91
N SER A 139 -8.90 20.47 40.66
CA SER A 139 -7.57 20.10 40.18
C SER A 139 -7.45 20.51 38.69
N VAL A 140 -6.85 21.67 38.50
CA VAL A 140 -6.42 22.17 37.21
C VAL A 140 -5.41 21.16 36.67
N VAL A 141 -5.85 20.23 35.85
CA VAL A 141 -4.96 19.39 35.03
C VAL A 141 -4.42 20.31 33.94
N VAL A 142 -3.34 21.02 34.26
CA VAL A 142 -2.53 21.71 33.24
C VAL A 142 -1.98 20.62 32.32
N PRO A 143 -2.27 20.67 31.02
CA PRO A 143 -1.78 19.63 30.14
C PRO A 143 -0.23 19.69 30.10
N ALA A 144 0.39 18.61 30.55
CA ALA A 144 1.85 18.42 30.55
C ALA A 144 2.52 18.52 29.17
N MET A 145 1.76 18.86 28.14
CA MET A 145 2.22 19.01 26.77
C MET A 145 2.90 20.36 26.47
N ALA A 146 2.71 21.38 27.34
CA ALA A 146 3.34 22.68 27.12
C ALA A 146 4.83 22.73 27.53
N SER A 147 5.28 21.84 28.42
CA SER A 147 6.66 21.81 28.89
C SER A 147 7.64 21.14 27.90
N ALA A 148 7.16 20.19 27.06
CA ALA A 148 7.99 19.50 26.09
C ALA A 148 8.42 20.41 24.90
N LEU A 149 7.57 21.34 24.49
CA LEU A 149 7.88 22.27 23.40
C LEU A 149 8.91 23.33 23.78
N LEU A 150 8.91 23.79 25.04
CA LEU A 150 9.89 24.76 25.53
C LEU A 150 11.30 24.16 25.67
N SER A 151 11.42 22.88 25.98
CA SER A 151 12.74 22.23 26.09
C SER A 151 13.39 21.99 24.72
N MET A 152 12.62 21.70 23.68
CA MET A 152 13.15 21.52 22.31
C MET A 152 13.64 22.83 21.69
N THR A 153 12.96 23.93 21.92
CA THR A 153 13.40 25.24 21.42
C THR A 153 14.69 25.72 22.08
N ALA A 154 14.87 25.45 23.39
CA ALA A 154 16.10 25.76 24.11
C ALA A 154 17.29 24.95 23.58
N LEU A 155 17.08 23.66 23.27
CA LEU A 155 18.13 22.79 22.73
C LEU A 155 18.57 23.24 21.32
N ILE A 156 17.63 23.64 20.46
CA ILE A 156 17.94 24.13 19.11
C ILE A 156 18.73 25.45 19.17
N LEU A 157 18.40 26.35 20.11
CA LEU A 157 19.11 27.60 20.29
C LEU A 157 20.55 27.39 20.82
N VAL A 158 20.77 26.40 21.67
CA VAL A 158 22.12 26.07 22.17
C VAL A 158 22.98 25.44 21.07
N LEU A 159 22.39 24.57 20.26
CA LEU A 159 23.11 23.93 19.15
C LEU A 159 23.45 24.93 18.04
N SER A 160 22.55 25.88 17.70
CA SER A 160 22.84 26.91 16.70
C SER A 160 23.91 27.90 17.16
N ARG A 161 24.02 28.20 18.47
CA ARG A 161 25.12 29.02 19.02
C ARG A 161 26.47 28.30 18.93
N LYS A 162 26.46 26.96 19.09
CA LYS A 162 27.72 26.18 19.05
C LYS A 162 28.31 26.11 17.63
N THR A 163 27.45 26.05 16.60
CA THR A 163 27.89 26.05 15.20
C THR A 163 28.43 27.42 14.77
N LEU A 164 27.82 28.53 15.25
CA LEU A 164 28.32 29.88 14.96
C LEU A 164 29.65 30.21 15.64
N LEU A 165 29.94 29.63 16.82
CA LEU A 165 31.22 29.80 17.52
C LEU A 165 32.34 28.97 16.90
N SER A 166 32.05 27.85 16.26
CA SER A 166 33.07 27.05 15.59
C SER A 166 33.56 27.67 14.28
N GLU A 167 32.69 28.41 13.58
CA GLU A 167 33.08 29.12 12.35
C GLU A 167 33.95 30.37 12.62
N VAL A 168 33.85 30.95 13.81
CA VAL A 168 34.65 32.13 14.18
C VAL A 168 36.09 31.74 14.57
N PHE A 169 36.32 30.52 15.05
CA PHE A 169 37.64 30.05 15.44
C PHE A 169 38.50 29.44 14.30
N ASP A 170 37.90 29.21 13.14
CA ASP A 170 38.61 28.64 11.97
C ASP A 170 39.13 29.70 10.99
N GLN A 171 39.07 30.99 11.37
CA GLN A 171 39.50 32.16 10.54
C GLN A 171 40.71 32.90 11.12
N GLU A 172 41.54 32.31 12.06
CA GLU A 172 42.81 32.88 12.48
C GLU A 172 44.00 31.98 12.16
#